data_b20640e888b1fc82bc3ef071cd8686db
#
_entry.id   b20640e888b1fc82bc3ef071cd8686db
#
_cell.length_a   1.000
_cell.length_b   1.000
_cell.length_c   1.000
_cell.angle_alpha   90.00
_cell.angle_beta   90.00
_cell.angle_gamma   90.00
#
_symmetry.space_group_name_H-M   'P 1'
#
loop_
_entity.id
_entity.type
_entity.pdbx_description
1 polymer ?
#
loop_
_entity_poly.entity_id
_entity_poly.type
_entity_poly.pdbx_seq_one_letter_code
_entity_poly.pdbx_strand_id
1 'polypeptide(L)'
;TEPANPSTKWDPKIRMIQRQLNQDYSDYLSVRACDGIMSRETALSVLGALQAAEGILSPNDTLTNLNELNFGEQTSALFPGPLVMGNTKTNFNKLVQYGLYFNGYDPGNFDGIFDAATMAAVTKFQDFYAIAKVMEEDSGTVGVSTMKSLLVSRGDTSRYAEACDCSIILNKQQALDLWKAGYKSVGRYLTGTVGTDFRPKALTVAEIKRITSAGLHIFPIYQDGGYYLNYFKNPSQGSTDATIAIQTATRLGFLHGTTIYFAVDFDCLPHETDDYIIKYFQEIYGVFNSSLNGKQYKIGVYGPRQICIALADKMLTTSSFVSDMSSGFTGNCGYPL
;
A
#
# COMPACT_ATOMS: atom_id res chain seq x y z
N THR A 1 -23.92 -4.07 17.18
CA THR A 1 -24.01 -5.56 17.14
C THR A 1 -22.82 -6.07 16.39
N GLU A 2 -22.14 -7.10 16.92
CA GLU A 2 -21.04 -7.75 16.23
C GLU A 2 -21.51 -8.28 14.88
N PRO A 3 -20.66 -8.24 13.83
CA PRO A 3 -21.01 -8.84 12.55
C PRO A 3 -21.16 -10.35 12.70
N ALA A 4 -22.16 -10.89 12.02
CA ALA A 4 -22.49 -12.32 12.09
C ALA A 4 -21.44 -13.25 11.44
N ASN A 5 -20.47 -12.67 10.70
CA ASN A 5 -19.44 -13.43 10.00
C ASN A 5 -18.13 -13.42 10.82
N PRO A 6 -17.68 -14.57 11.34
CA PRO A 6 -16.46 -14.67 12.12
C PRO A 6 -15.17 -14.34 11.33
N SER A 7 -15.23 -14.24 10.00
CA SER A 7 -14.09 -13.81 9.16
C SER A 7 -13.90 -12.29 9.13
N THR A 8 -14.87 -11.49 9.61
CA THR A 8 -14.73 -10.05 9.75
C THR A 8 -14.06 -9.76 11.08
N LYS A 9 -12.85 -9.22 11.06
CA LYS A 9 -12.13 -8.81 12.28
C LYS A 9 -12.82 -7.57 12.86
N TRP A 10 -13.85 -7.79 13.68
CA TRP A 10 -14.51 -6.74 14.43
C TRP A 10 -13.61 -6.23 15.56
N ASP A 11 -13.52 -4.91 15.68
CA ASP A 11 -12.70 -4.24 16.68
C ASP A 11 -13.49 -3.11 17.35
N PRO A 12 -13.68 -3.14 18.70
CA PRO A 12 -14.41 -2.11 19.42
C PRO A 12 -13.72 -0.74 19.36
N LYS A 13 -12.39 -0.68 19.27
CA LYS A 13 -11.65 0.57 19.12
C LYS A 13 -11.85 1.17 17.73
N ILE A 14 -11.87 0.37 16.67
CA ILE A 14 -12.24 0.83 15.31
C ILE A 14 -13.67 1.41 15.33
N ARG A 15 -14.61 0.70 15.94
CA ARG A 15 -15.98 1.20 16.05
C ARG A 15 -16.06 2.53 16.81
N MET A 16 -15.26 2.69 17.85
CA MET A 16 -15.19 3.94 18.60
C MET A 16 -14.64 5.07 17.72
N ILE A 17 -13.58 4.82 16.97
CA ILE A 17 -13.02 5.79 16.02
C ILE A 17 -14.06 6.19 14.96
N GLN A 18 -14.76 5.23 14.36
CA GLN A 18 -15.84 5.49 13.39
C GLN A 18 -16.94 6.39 13.96
N ARG A 19 -17.33 6.17 15.22
CA ARG A 19 -18.32 7.02 15.91
C ARG A 19 -17.79 8.43 16.15
N GLN A 20 -16.55 8.57 16.59
CA GLN A 20 -15.92 9.88 16.82
C GLN A 20 -15.80 10.66 15.50
N LEU A 21 -15.40 10.00 14.41
CA LEU A 21 -15.34 10.63 13.08
C LEU A 21 -16.73 11.13 12.64
N ASN A 22 -17.77 10.32 12.79
CA ASN A 22 -19.12 10.73 12.46
C ASN A 22 -19.62 11.87 13.35
N GLN A 23 -19.24 11.91 14.63
CA GLN A 23 -19.62 12.95 15.56
C GLN A 23 -18.89 14.26 15.31
N ASP A 24 -17.55 14.19 15.13
CA ASP A 24 -16.71 15.38 15.07
C ASP A 24 -16.69 16.02 13.67
N TYR A 25 -17.05 15.28 12.61
CA TYR A 25 -16.89 15.72 11.21
C TYR A 25 -18.18 15.56 10.35
N SER A 26 -19.37 15.41 10.95
CA SER A 26 -20.64 15.29 10.22
C SER A 26 -20.96 16.48 9.32
N ASP A 27 -20.45 17.66 9.62
CA ASP A 27 -20.66 18.87 8.82
C ASP A 27 -19.81 18.88 7.52
N TYR A 28 -18.78 18.02 7.45
CA TYR A 28 -17.82 17.95 6.34
C TYR A 28 -17.94 16.64 5.55
N LEU A 29 -18.29 15.55 6.22
CA LEU A 29 -18.31 14.20 5.65
C LEU A 29 -19.67 13.56 5.91
N SER A 30 -20.21 12.83 4.94
CA SER A 30 -21.42 12.05 5.18
C SER A 30 -21.16 10.95 6.23
N VAL A 31 -22.15 10.72 7.09
CA VAL A 31 -22.09 9.70 8.14
C VAL A 31 -21.90 8.31 7.53
N ARG A 32 -20.98 7.53 8.11
CA ARG A 32 -20.60 6.19 7.67
C ARG A 32 -20.95 5.12 8.70
N ALA A 33 -20.92 3.87 8.28
CA ALA A 33 -21.18 2.74 9.17
C ALA A 33 -20.19 2.71 10.34
N CYS A 34 -20.71 2.40 11.54
CA CYS A 34 -19.90 2.17 12.73
C CYS A 34 -19.91 0.66 13.04
N ASP A 35 -19.38 -0.14 12.13
CA ASP A 35 -19.41 -1.59 12.17
C ASP A 35 -18.18 -2.23 12.86
N GLY A 36 -17.18 -1.43 13.22
CA GLY A 36 -15.95 -1.90 13.85
C GLY A 36 -15.01 -2.63 12.90
N ILE A 37 -15.22 -2.48 11.59
CA ILE A 37 -14.38 -3.09 10.57
C ILE A 37 -13.47 -2.02 9.96
N MET A 38 -12.16 -2.27 9.92
CA MET A 38 -11.24 -1.41 9.21
C MET A 38 -11.47 -1.58 7.70
N SER A 39 -11.89 -0.50 7.05
CA SER A 39 -12.19 -0.46 5.62
C SER A 39 -11.53 0.75 4.96
N ARG A 40 -11.52 0.74 3.62
CA ARG A 40 -11.11 1.91 2.85
C ARG A 40 -11.91 3.17 3.22
N GLU A 41 -13.22 3.03 3.41
CA GLU A 41 -14.06 4.17 3.81
C GLU A 41 -13.65 4.73 5.18
N THR A 42 -13.33 3.86 6.15
CA THR A 42 -12.82 4.28 7.47
C THR A 42 -11.51 5.05 7.33
N ALA A 43 -10.56 4.54 6.53
CA ALA A 43 -9.28 5.22 6.29
C ALA A 43 -9.47 6.57 5.59
N LEU A 44 -10.27 6.62 4.53
CA LEU A 44 -10.57 7.86 3.81
C LEU A 44 -11.31 8.87 4.69
N SER A 45 -12.14 8.41 5.62
CA SER A 45 -12.79 9.32 6.59
C SER A 45 -11.78 10.04 7.49
N VAL A 46 -10.67 9.37 7.88
CA VAL A 46 -9.58 10.04 8.63
C VAL A 46 -8.85 11.07 7.75
N LEU A 47 -8.64 10.75 6.48
CA LEU A 47 -8.05 11.71 5.54
C LEU A 47 -8.97 12.92 5.32
N GLY A 48 -10.28 12.70 5.15
CA GLY A 48 -11.26 13.78 5.06
C GLY A 48 -11.32 14.63 6.34
N ALA A 49 -11.26 14.00 7.51
CA ALA A 49 -11.17 14.69 8.79
C ALA A 49 -9.89 15.54 8.91
N LEU A 50 -8.76 15.07 8.38
CA LEU A 50 -7.54 15.87 8.29
C LEU A 50 -7.76 17.11 7.42
N GLN A 51 -8.33 16.95 6.23
CA GLN A 51 -8.61 18.07 5.32
C GLN A 51 -9.65 19.06 5.88
N ALA A 52 -10.61 18.56 6.64
CA ALA A 52 -11.53 19.43 7.38
C ALA A 52 -10.81 20.23 8.49
N ALA A 53 -9.93 19.58 9.25
CA ALA A 53 -9.13 20.24 10.28
C ALA A 53 -8.12 21.27 9.71
N GLU A 54 -7.67 21.07 8.48
CA GLU A 54 -6.84 21.99 7.71
C GLU A 54 -7.62 23.12 7.04
N GLY A 55 -8.95 23.08 7.06
CA GLY A 55 -9.81 24.07 6.39
C GLY A 55 -9.88 23.91 4.86
N ILE A 56 -9.51 22.76 4.33
CA ILE A 56 -9.64 22.43 2.89
C ILE A 56 -11.09 22.13 2.55
N LEU A 57 -11.77 21.35 3.41
CA LEU A 57 -13.21 21.11 3.28
C LEU A 57 -13.99 22.20 3.97
N SER A 58 -15.07 22.66 3.34
CA SER A 58 -15.98 23.66 3.92
C SER A 58 -17.10 22.98 4.71
N PRO A 59 -17.46 23.49 5.89
CA PRO A 59 -18.65 23.02 6.60
C PRO A 59 -19.90 23.27 5.74
N ASN A 60 -20.86 22.36 5.79
CA ASN A 60 -22.09 22.34 4.98
C ASN A 60 -21.94 22.00 3.50
N ASP A 61 -20.72 21.72 3.04
CA ASP A 61 -20.49 21.13 1.72
C ASP A 61 -20.08 19.66 1.92
N THR A 62 -21.02 18.87 2.43
CA THR A 62 -20.77 17.51 2.92
C THR A 62 -20.28 16.60 1.80
N LEU A 63 -19.03 16.20 1.87
CA LEU A 63 -18.43 15.27 0.90
C LEU A 63 -19.05 13.89 1.01
N THR A 64 -19.70 13.44 -0.07
CA THR A 64 -20.33 12.12 -0.14
C THR A 64 -19.45 11.06 -0.79
N ASN A 65 -18.59 11.46 -1.73
CA ASN A 65 -17.67 10.57 -2.45
C ASN A 65 -16.25 10.69 -1.89
N LEU A 66 -15.89 9.83 -0.96
CA LEU A 66 -14.56 9.82 -0.35
C LEU A 66 -13.43 9.48 -1.34
N ASN A 67 -13.73 8.92 -2.53
CA ASN A 67 -12.70 8.64 -3.54
C ASN A 67 -12.12 9.91 -4.18
N GLU A 68 -12.68 11.07 -3.94
CA GLU A 68 -12.14 12.36 -4.36
C GLU A 68 -11.00 12.85 -3.44
N LEU A 69 -10.90 12.27 -2.24
CA LEU A 69 -9.87 12.60 -1.27
C LEU A 69 -8.50 12.05 -1.69
N ASN A 70 -7.48 12.89 -1.56
CA ASN A 70 -6.09 12.47 -1.72
C ASN A 70 -5.19 13.28 -0.78
N PHE A 71 -4.08 12.69 -0.34
CA PHE A 71 -3.06 13.41 0.42
C PHE A 71 -2.12 14.11 -0.57
N GLY A 72 -2.57 15.22 -1.13
CA GLY A 72 -1.87 16.00 -2.15
C GLY A 72 -0.98 17.12 -1.58
N GLU A 73 -0.57 18.03 -2.48
CA GLU A 73 0.27 19.18 -2.12
C GLU A 73 -0.43 20.13 -1.15
N GLN A 74 -1.73 20.38 -1.31
CA GLN A 74 -2.48 21.27 -0.45
C GLN A 74 -2.54 20.73 0.99
N THR A 75 -2.88 19.45 1.19
CA THR A 75 -2.86 18.78 2.50
C THR A 75 -1.45 18.82 3.10
N SER A 76 -0.41 18.57 2.29
CA SER A 76 0.97 18.64 2.77
C SER A 76 1.37 20.06 3.21
N ALA A 77 0.94 21.08 2.48
CA ALA A 77 1.29 22.48 2.77
C ALA A 77 0.55 23.05 3.99
N LEU A 78 -0.66 22.58 4.26
CA LEU A 78 -1.50 23.09 5.36
C LEU A 78 -1.35 22.25 6.64
N PHE A 79 -0.64 21.13 6.59
CA PHE A 79 -0.35 20.37 7.79
C PHE A 79 0.40 21.23 8.83
N PRO A 80 -0.03 21.30 10.10
CA PRO A 80 0.39 22.35 11.03
C PRO A 80 1.84 22.25 11.55
N GLY A 81 2.72 21.56 10.84
CA GLY A 81 4.12 21.35 11.20
C GLY A 81 4.28 20.21 12.22
N PRO A 82 5.47 19.93 12.72
CA PRO A 82 5.67 18.74 13.54
C PRO A 82 4.83 18.79 14.81
N LEU A 83 4.03 17.73 15.01
CA LEU A 83 3.31 17.50 16.26
C LEU A 83 4.28 16.83 17.22
N VAL A 84 4.41 17.39 18.40
CA VAL A 84 5.34 16.93 19.44
C VAL A 84 4.58 16.66 20.73
N MET A 85 5.18 15.90 21.65
CA MET A 85 4.61 15.65 22.97
C MET A 85 4.25 16.96 23.67
N GLY A 86 3.01 17.03 24.19
CA GLY A 86 2.51 18.19 24.92
C GLY A 86 1.98 19.33 24.02
N ASN A 87 1.96 19.17 22.69
CA ASN A 87 1.31 20.16 21.84
C ASN A 87 -0.22 20.21 22.08
N THR A 88 -0.86 21.34 21.76
CA THR A 88 -2.28 21.59 22.02
C THR A 88 -3.18 21.39 20.80
N LYS A 89 -2.69 20.77 19.75
CA LYS A 89 -3.44 20.58 18.48
C LYS A 89 -4.31 19.32 18.55
N THR A 90 -5.30 19.32 19.43
CA THR A 90 -6.12 18.16 19.80
C THR A 90 -6.72 17.41 18.61
N ASN A 91 -7.28 18.11 17.62
CA ASN A 91 -7.88 17.46 16.45
C ASN A 91 -6.83 16.69 15.64
N PHE A 92 -5.69 17.29 15.36
CA PHE A 92 -4.61 16.62 14.63
C PHE A 92 -4.02 15.46 15.42
N ASN A 93 -3.86 15.61 16.75
CA ASN A 93 -3.38 14.54 17.60
C ASN A 93 -4.33 13.34 17.61
N LYS A 94 -5.66 13.55 17.61
CA LYS A 94 -6.64 12.45 17.46
C LYS A 94 -6.44 11.71 16.14
N LEU A 95 -6.24 12.41 15.03
CA LEU A 95 -6.04 11.79 13.71
C LEU A 95 -4.74 10.99 13.65
N VAL A 96 -3.67 11.46 14.32
CA VAL A 96 -2.44 10.68 14.51
C VAL A 96 -2.72 9.41 15.30
N GLN A 97 -3.45 9.50 16.41
CA GLN A 97 -3.82 8.35 17.24
C GLN A 97 -4.64 7.32 16.44
N TYR A 98 -5.58 7.76 15.62
CA TYR A 98 -6.34 6.88 14.73
C TYR A 98 -5.44 6.20 13.69
N GLY A 99 -4.59 6.98 13.01
CA GLY A 99 -3.66 6.47 12.02
C GLY A 99 -2.69 5.44 12.62
N LEU A 100 -2.14 5.70 13.80
CA LEU A 100 -1.29 4.75 14.52
C LEU A 100 -2.02 3.43 14.81
N TYR A 101 -3.23 3.53 15.35
CA TYR A 101 -4.02 2.33 15.67
C TYR A 101 -4.37 1.52 14.42
N PHE A 102 -4.71 2.18 13.33
CA PHE A 102 -4.96 1.53 12.04
C PHE A 102 -3.74 0.80 11.49
N ASN A 103 -2.54 1.24 11.86
CA ASN A 103 -1.27 0.60 11.50
C ASN A 103 -0.78 -0.43 12.52
N GLY A 104 -1.60 -0.77 13.54
CA GLY A 104 -1.24 -1.76 14.56
C GLY A 104 -0.36 -1.23 15.69
N TYR A 105 -0.20 0.10 15.79
CA TYR A 105 0.55 0.76 16.87
C TYR A 105 -0.42 1.41 17.85
N ASP A 106 -0.62 0.80 19.02
CA ASP A 106 -1.56 1.31 20.03
C ASP A 106 -1.03 2.61 20.66
N PRO A 107 -1.67 3.77 20.43
CA PRO A 107 -1.27 5.05 21.02
C PRO A 107 -1.78 5.24 22.45
N GLY A 108 -2.50 4.28 23.03
CA GLY A 108 -3.25 4.40 24.27
C GLY A 108 -4.66 4.89 24.06
N ASN A 109 -4.94 6.15 24.42
CA ASN A 109 -6.25 6.77 24.27
C ASN A 109 -6.40 7.48 22.92
N PHE A 110 -7.67 7.75 22.55
CA PHE A 110 -8.03 8.56 21.37
C PHE A 110 -8.62 9.91 21.84
N ASP A 111 -7.88 10.61 22.70
CA ASP A 111 -8.32 11.82 23.39
C ASP A 111 -7.73 13.11 22.77
N GLY A 112 -6.80 12.97 21.85
CA GLY A 112 -6.11 14.09 21.22
C GLY A 112 -4.99 14.68 22.07
N ILE A 113 -4.57 13.99 23.13
CA ILE A 113 -3.40 14.37 23.93
C ILE A 113 -2.17 13.64 23.37
N PHE A 114 -1.21 14.39 22.85
CA PHE A 114 0.06 13.82 22.41
C PHE A 114 0.97 13.58 23.63
N ASP A 115 0.76 12.46 24.27
CA ASP A 115 1.46 12.03 25.49
C ASP A 115 2.64 11.09 25.18
N ALA A 116 3.26 10.56 26.22
CA ALA A 116 4.39 9.64 26.09
C ALA A 116 4.01 8.31 25.39
N ALA A 117 2.77 7.84 25.55
CA ALA A 117 2.30 6.62 24.88
C ALA A 117 2.14 6.85 23.37
N THR A 118 1.54 7.97 22.98
CA THR A 118 1.42 8.39 21.57
C THR A 118 2.81 8.58 20.95
N MET A 119 3.73 9.29 21.64
CA MET A 119 5.11 9.47 21.17
C MET A 119 5.82 8.13 20.95
N ALA A 120 5.71 7.19 21.89
CA ALA A 120 6.34 5.88 21.77
C ALA A 120 5.76 5.06 20.59
N ALA A 121 4.46 5.16 20.32
CA ALA A 121 3.82 4.54 19.17
C ALA A 121 4.31 5.15 17.85
N VAL A 122 4.43 6.49 17.80
CA VAL A 122 5.03 7.20 16.64
C VAL A 122 6.46 6.74 16.39
N THR A 123 7.30 6.70 17.42
CA THR A 123 8.70 6.24 17.30
C THR A 123 8.77 4.83 16.71
N LYS A 124 8.00 3.89 17.25
CA LYS A 124 7.97 2.50 16.73
C LYS A 124 7.52 2.43 15.27
N PHE A 125 6.51 3.22 14.88
CA PHE A 125 6.04 3.31 13.51
C PHE A 125 7.14 3.87 12.59
N GLN A 126 7.78 4.97 12.98
CA GLN A 126 8.86 5.59 12.21
C GLN A 126 10.08 4.68 12.07
N ASP A 127 10.47 3.98 13.13
CA ASP A 127 11.59 3.03 13.10
C ASP A 127 11.31 1.88 12.13
N PHE A 128 10.10 1.33 12.18
CA PHE A 128 9.71 0.23 11.29
C PHE A 128 9.76 0.62 9.81
N TYR A 129 9.28 1.81 9.47
CA TYR A 129 9.26 2.31 8.10
C TYR A 129 10.51 3.13 7.73
N ALA A 130 11.50 3.21 8.62
CA ALA A 130 12.72 4.00 8.47
C ALA A 130 12.47 5.49 8.14
N ILE A 131 11.32 6.04 8.55
CA ILE A 131 10.89 7.40 8.18
C ILE A 131 11.88 8.43 8.71
N ALA A 132 12.24 8.38 9.98
CA ALA A 132 13.17 9.33 10.59
C ALA A 132 14.51 9.38 9.84
N LYS A 133 15.00 8.23 9.38
CA LYS A 133 16.27 8.12 8.64
C LYS A 133 16.16 8.61 7.19
N VAL A 134 15.07 8.29 6.51
CA VAL A 134 14.91 8.51 5.05
C VAL A 134 14.34 9.88 4.75
N MET A 135 13.51 10.43 5.65
CA MET A 135 12.77 11.67 5.45
C MET A 135 13.25 12.81 6.35
N GLU A 136 14.31 12.58 7.15
CA GLU A 136 14.90 13.59 8.05
C GLU A 136 13.88 14.17 9.06
N GLU A 137 12.85 13.41 9.45
CA GLU A 137 11.92 13.78 10.51
C GLU A 137 12.45 13.31 11.88
N ASP A 138 12.30 14.15 12.89
CA ASP A 138 12.71 13.81 14.24
C ASP A 138 11.91 12.62 14.81
N SER A 139 12.61 11.68 15.42
CA SER A 139 11.99 10.50 16.02
C SER A 139 10.99 10.89 17.12
N GLY A 140 9.82 10.29 17.09
CA GLY A 140 8.74 10.57 18.05
C GLY A 140 7.94 11.85 17.78
N THR A 141 8.22 12.54 16.67
CA THR A 141 7.42 13.69 16.20
C THR A 141 6.65 13.32 14.94
N VAL A 142 5.57 14.03 14.65
CA VAL A 142 4.78 13.77 13.43
C VAL A 142 4.85 14.97 12.51
N GLY A 143 5.68 14.85 11.49
CA GLY A 143 5.70 15.74 10.34
C GLY A 143 4.78 15.24 9.23
N VAL A 144 4.88 15.89 8.06
CA VAL A 144 4.07 15.55 6.87
C VAL A 144 4.33 14.12 6.41
N SER A 145 5.58 13.68 6.39
CA SER A 145 5.94 12.34 5.89
C SER A 145 5.44 11.24 6.81
N THR A 146 5.52 11.43 8.13
CA THR A 146 4.92 10.49 9.09
C THR A 146 3.41 10.47 8.94
N MET A 147 2.72 11.64 8.90
CA MET A 147 1.27 11.69 8.74
C MET A 147 0.81 11.05 7.43
N LYS A 148 1.49 11.33 6.34
CA LYS A 148 1.22 10.72 5.04
C LYS A 148 1.41 9.20 5.07
N SER A 149 2.46 8.72 5.72
CA SER A 149 2.72 7.28 5.88
C SER A 149 1.70 6.59 6.78
N LEU A 150 1.11 7.29 7.74
CA LEU A 150 0.00 6.79 8.57
C LEU A 150 -1.30 6.63 7.78
N LEU A 151 -1.57 7.50 6.80
CA LEU A 151 -2.87 7.59 6.13
C LEU A 151 -2.88 7.07 4.69
N VAL A 152 -1.70 6.90 4.05
CA VAL A 152 -1.59 6.47 2.65
C VAL A 152 -0.68 5.25 2.55
N SER A 153 -1.13 4.20 1.86
CA SER A 153 -0.41 2.92 1.74
C SER A 153 1.03 3.09 1.26
N ARG A 154 1.24 3.87 0.22
CA ARG A 154 2.55 4.15 -0.36
C ARG A 154 3.45 5.05 0.51
N GLY A 155 2.88 5.72 1.51
CA GLY A 155 3.59 6.73 2.31
C GLY A 155 3.97 7.99 1.52
N ASP A 156 5.04 8.66 1.90
CA ASP A 156 5.52 9.85 1.19
C ASP A 156 6.37 9.45 -0.02
N THR A 157 5.93 9.85 -1.21
CA THR A 157 6.58 9.54 -2.49
C THR A 157 7.81 10.40 -2.77
N SER A 158 8.08 11.43 -1.98
CA SER A 158 9.31 12.23 -2.11
C SER A 158 10.51 11.55 -1.47
N ARG A 159 10.32 10.45 -0.74
CA ARG A 159 11.43 9.65 -0.20
C ARG A 159 12.32 9.09 -1.32
N TYR A 160 13.61 8.98 -1.04
CA TYR A 160 14.54 8.31 -1.94
C TYR A 160 14.11 6.86 -2.21
N ALA A 161 14.11 6.47 -3.48
CA ALA A 161 13.84 5.11 -3.91
C ALA A 161 14.83 4.67 -4.99
N GLU A 162 15.36 3.46 -4.87
CA GLU A 162 16.29 2.87 -5.85
C GLU A 162 15.56 2.03 -6.92
N ALA A 163 14.26 1.82 -6.75
CA ALA A 163 13.44 1.05 -7.67
C ALA A 163 12.14 1.79 -8.00
N CYS A 164 11.70 1.64 -9.24
CA CYS A 164 10.39 2.10 -9.70
C CYS A 164 9.78 1.04 -10.61
N ASP A 165 8.50 1.18 -10.96
CA ASP A 165 7.88 0.38 -12.02
C ASP A 165 7.18 1.26 -13.05
N CYS A 166 6.96 0.72 -14.23
CA CYS A 166 6.16 1.39 -15.24
C CYS A 166 5.51 0.39 -16.19
N SER A 167 4.32 0.75 -16.68
CA SER A 167 3.59 -0.04 -17.67
C SER A 167 3.96 0.30 -19.12
N ILE A 168 4.63 1.41 -19.36
CA ILE A 168 5.06 1.81 -20.71
C ILE A 168 6.30 1.04 -21.15
N ILE A 169 6.41 0.77 -22.45
CA ILE A 169 7.61 0.20 -23.05
C ILE A 169 8.68 1.28 -23.13
N LEU A 170 9.76 1.08 -22.37
CA LEU A 170 10.84 2.07 -22.28
C LEU A 170 11.67 2.14 -23.57
N ASN A 171 11.85 3.35 -24.07
CA ASN A 171 12.86 3.62 -25.09
C ASN A 171 14.25 3.85 -24.46
N LYS A 172 15.28 4.00 -25.27
CA LYS A 172 16.67 4.15 -24.78
C LYS A 172 16.83 5.41 -23.92
N GLN A 173 16.22 6.51 -24.31
CA GLN A 173 16.35 7.78 -23.56
C GLN A 173 15.67 7.68 -22.21
N GLN A 174 14.45 7.15 -22.14
CA GLN A 174 13.73 6.95 -20.89
C GLN A 174 14.50 6.05 -19.92
N ALA A 175 15.09 4.97 -20.39
CA ALA A 175 15.92 4.11 -19.55
C ALA A 175 17.17 4.85 -19.00
N LEU A 176 17.82 5.68 -19.81
CA LEU A 176 18.93 6.53 -19.36
C LEU A 176 18.47 7.60 -18.35
N ASP A 177 17.30 8.19 -18.54
CA ASP A 177 16.76 9.21 -17.65
C ASP A 177 16.42 8.63 -16.27
N LEU A 178 15.85 7.41 -16.21
CA LEU A 178 15.66 6.69 -14.96
C LEU A 178 17.00 6.43 -14.25
N TRP A 179 18.01 5.96 -14.97
CA TRP A 179 19.33 5.74 -14.39
C TRP A 179 19.94 7.03 -13.85
N LYS A 180 19.85 8.14 -14.60
CA LYS A 180 20.34 9.48 -14.17
C LYS A 180 19.58 10.00 -12.96
N ALA A 181 18.29 9.68 -12.83
CA ALA A 181 17.48 10.04 -11.68
C ALA A 181 17.84 9.23 -10.40
N GLY A 182 18.79 8.29 -10.51
CA GLY A 182 19.29 7.50 -9.36
C GLY A 182 18.66 6.14 -9.20
N TYR A 183 17.69 5.78 -10.04
CA TYR A 183 17.13 4.43 -10.01
C TYR A 183 18.15 3.38 -10.41
N LYS A 184 18.12 2.23 -9.74
CA LYS A 184 18.98 1.06 -10.02
C LYS A 184 18.18 -0.08 -10.64
N SER A 185 16.89 -0.13 -10.38
CA SER A 185 16.02 -1.21 -10.85
C SER A 185 14.70 -0.67 -11.37
N VAL A 186 14.15 -1.32 -12.41
CA VAL A 186 12.82 -1.02 -12.94
C VAL A 186 11.97 -2.26 -13.04
N GLY A 187 10.76 -2.21 -12.49
CA GLY A 187 9.74 -3.23 -12.63
C GLY A 187 9.08 -3.17 -13.99
N ARG A 188 9.05 -4.30 -14.69
CA ARG A 188 8.40 -4.40 -15.99
C ARG A 188 7.54 -5.66 -16.07
N TYR A 189 6.43 -5.53 -16.77
CA TYR A 189 5.39 -6.56 -16.83
C TYR A 189 5.76 -7.69 -17.80
N LEU A 190 5.60 -8.92 -17.35
CA LEU A 190 5.86 -10.11 -18.20
C LEU A 190 4.86 -10.23 -19.34
N THR A 191 3.60 -9.84 -19.07
CA THR A 191 2.44 -10.04 -19.95
C THR A 191 1.49 -8.85 -19.88
N GLY A 192 0.40 -8.91 -20.65
CA GLY A 192 -0.77 -8.05 -20.50
C GLY A 192 -0.72 -6.73 -21.25
N THR A 193 -1.80 -5.98 -21.04
CA THR A 193 -2.05 -4.65 -21.61
C THR A 193 -2.45 -3.67 -20.50
N VAL A 194 -2.46 -2.38 -20.80
CA VAL A 194 -2.85 -1.32 -19.86
C VAL A 194 -3.76 -0.31 -20.53
N GLY A 195 -4.68 0.26 -19.73
CA GLY A 195 -5.64 1.26 -20.18
C GLY A 195 -6.83 0.68 -20.95
N THR A 196 -7.81 1.52 -21.21
CA THR A 196 -9.03 1.17 -21.97
C THR A 196 -8.76 0.94 -23.46
N ASP A 197 -7.63 1.43 -23.95
CA ASP A 197 -7.10 1.27 -25.30
C ASP A 197 -6.22 0.01 -25.46
N PHE A 198 -6.10 -0.81 -24.41
CA PHE A 198 -5.35 -2.07 -24.40
C PHE A 198 -3.91 -1.94 -24.89
N ARG A 199 -3.20 -0.87 -24.52
CA ARG A 199 -1.80 -0.68 -24.90
C ARG A 199 -0.92 -1.82 -24.37
N PRO A 200 -0.05 -2.42 -25.22
CA PRO A 200 0.87 -3.46 -24.76
C PRO A 200 1.78 -2.96 -23.63
N LYS A 201 1.86 -3.72 -22.54
CA LYS A 201 2.81 -3.48 -21.44
C LYS A 201 3.84 -4.60 -21.31
N ALA A 202 3.69 -5.68 -22.07
CA ALA A 202 4.55 -6.85 -21.99
C ALA A 202 6.00 -6.53 -22.39
N LEU A 203 6.94 -6.97 -21.55
CA LEU A 203 8.37 -6.84 -21.74
C LEU A 203 8.86 -7.62 -22.95
N THR A 204 9.75 -7.02 -23.74
CA THR A 204 10.35 -7.64 -24.92
C THR A 204 11.87 -7.77 -24.75
N VAL A 205 12.48 -8.72 -25.48
CA VAL A 205 13.96 -8.88 -25.50
C VAL A 205 14.66 -7.60 -25.96
N ALA A 206 14.08 -6.86 -26.90
CA ALA A 206 14.65 -5.59 -27.35
C ALA A 206 14.59 -4.51 -26.25
N GLU A 207 13.54 -4.50 -25.45
CA GLU A 207 13.42 -3.57 -24.32
C GLU A 207 14.39 -3.96 -23.19
N ILE A 208 14.52 -5.26 -22.87
CA ILE A 208 15.51 -5.76 -21.90
C ILE A 208 16.90 -5.24 -22.24
N LYS A 209 17.31 -5.36 -23.51
CA LYS A 209 18.62 -4.86 -23.97
C LYS A 209 18.77 -3.35 -23.78
N ARG A 210 17.72 -2.56 -24.02
CA ARG A 210 17.76 -1.10 -23.80
C ARG A 210 17.94 -0.74 -22.34
N ILE A 211 17.15 -1.37 -21.46
CA ILE A 211 17.15 -1.13 -20.02
C ILE A 211 18.51 -1.52 -19.41
N THR A 212 18.99 -2.73 -19.71
CA THR A 212 20.27 -3.22 -19.16
C THR A 212 21.46 -2.47 -19.72
N SER A 213 21.42 -2.02 -20.98
CA SER A 213 22.47 -1.17 -21.56
C SER A 213 22.52 0.23 -20.95
N ALA A 214 21.45 0.70 -20.32
CA ALA A 214 21.42 1.94 -19.55
C ALA A 214 21.99 1.77 -18.12
N GLY A 215 22.27 0.54 -17.68
CA GLY A 215 22.80 0.24 -16.35
C GLY A 215 21.73 -0.14 -15.32
N LEU A 216 20.48 -0.29 -15.74
CA LEU A 216 19.37 -0.65 -14.86
C LEU A 216 19.21 -2.18 -14.78
N HIS A 217 18.82 -2.66 -13.61
CA HIS A 217 18.30 -4.01 -13.42
C HIS A 217 16.81 -4.07 -13.70
N ILE A 218 16.29 -5.27 -13.99
CA ILE A 218 14.85 -5.49 -14.22
C ILE A 218 14.35 -6.51 -13.22
N PHE A 219 13.25 -6.19 -12.54
CA PHE A 219 12.47 -7.17 -11.81
C PHE A 219 11.12 -7.39 -12.51
N PRO A 220 10.76 -8.68 -12.77
CA PRO A 220 9.55 -9.00 -13.51
C PRO A 220 8.31 -8.92 -12.65
N ILE A 221 7.25 -8.28 -13.18
CA ILE A 221 5.93 -8.21 -12.59
C ILE A 221 4.97 -9.04 -13.45
N TYR A 222 4.14 -9.87 -12.81
CA TYR A 222 3.04 -10.56 -13.47
C TYR A 222 1.70 -9.92 -13.08
N GLN A 223 0.96 -9.44 -14.07
CA GLN A 223 -0.37 -8.85 -13.91
C GLN A 223 -1.15 -8.91 -15.22
N ASP A 224 -1.96 -9.94 -15.38
CA ASP A 224 -2.96 -10.03 -16.48
C ASP A 224 -4.37 -9.59 -16.03
N GLY A 225 -4.65 -9.67 -14.75
CA GLY A 225 -5.78 -9.12 -14.00
C GLY A 225 -5.27 -8.55 -12.69
N GLY A 226 -5.92 -8.92 -11.56
CA GLY A 226 -5.41 -8.58 -10.24
C GLY A 226 -5.78 -7.18 -9.74
N TYR A 227 -6.61 -6.43 -10.49
CA TYR A 227 -7.12 -5.10 -10.09
C TYR A 227 -8.58 -5.14 -9.62
N TYR A 228 -9.13 -6.34 -9.38
CA TYR A 228 -10.48 -6.56 -8.84
C TYR A 228 -10.62 -7.93 -8.19
N LEU A 229 -11.42 -8.02 -7.15
CA LEU A 229 -11.58 -9.20 -6.33
C LEU A 229 -11.99 -10.47 -7.09
N ASN A 230 -12.90 -10.35 -8.07
CA ASN A 230 -13.42 -11.53 -8.80
C ASN A 230 -12.35 -12.31 -9.57
N TYR A 231 -11.23 -11.67 -9.92
CA TYR A 231 -10.08 -12.35 -10.50
C TYR A 231 -9.55 -13.45 -9.59
N PHE A 232 -9.40 -13.14 -8.32
CA PHE A 232 -8.84 -14.04 -7.30
C PHE A 232 -9.83 -15.12 -6.83
N LYS A 233 -11.12 -14.99 -7.17
CA LYS A 233 -12.15 -16.00 -6.87
C LYS A 233 -12.15 -17.17 -7.85
N ASN A 234 -11.47 -17.06 -8.97
CA ASN A 234 -11.39 -18.13 -9.96
C ASN A 234 -10.53 -19.28 -9.44
N PRO A 235 -11.05 -20.52 -9.38
CA PRO A 235 -10.26 -21.67 -8.99
C PRO A 235 -9.05 -21.86 -9.91
N SER A 236 -7.90 -22.20 -9.32
CA SER A 236 -6.64 -22.42 -10.04
C SER A 236 -6.06 -21.21 -10.76
N GLN A 237 -6.55 -19.98 -10.48
CA GLN A 237 -5.99 -18.78 -11.07
C GLN A 237 -4.53 -18.60 -10.70
N GLY A 238 -4.17 -18.82 -9.44
CA GLY A 238 -2.79 -18.74 -8.98
C GLY A 238 -1.87 -19.74 -9.67
N SER A 239 -2.33 -20.97 -9.88
CA SER A 239 -1.57 -22.00 -10.60
C SER A 239 -1.38 -21.66 -12.07
N THR A 240 -2.40 -21.12 -12.72
CA THR A 240 -2.36 -20.67 -14.12
C THR A 240 -1.37 -19.52 -14.28
N ASP A 241 -1.48 -18.50 -13.45
CA ASP A 241 -0.62 -17.31 -13.50
C ASP A 241 0.85 -17.66 -13.22
N ALA A 242 1.10 -18.49 -12.21
CA ALA A 242 2.44 -18.98 -11.90
C ALA A 242 3.08 -19.71 -13.06
N THR A 243 2.32 -20.56 -13.74
CA THR A 243 2.78 -21.32 -14.91
C THR A 243 3.17 -20.37 -16.05
N ILE A 244 2.30 -19.43 -16.40
CA ILE A 244 2.55 -18.45 -17.47
C ILE A 244 3.75 -17.56 -17.11
N ALA A 245 3.82 -17.11 -15.84
CA ALA A 245 4.90 -16.25 -15.36
C ALA A 245 6.27 -16.93 -15.47
N ILE A 246 6.38 -18.19 -15.00
CA ILE A 246 7.63 -18.98 -15.08
C ILE A 246 8.04 -19.19 -16.54
N GLN A 247 7.12 -19.62 -17.39
CA GLN A 247 7.38 -19.86 -18.81
C GLN A 247 7.83 -18.58 -19.53
N THR A 248 7.15 -17.47 -19.27
CA THR A 248 7.46 -16.17 -19.88
C THR A 248 8.81 -15.63 -19.40
N ALA A 249 9.07 -15.67 -18.09
CA ALA A 249 10.36 -15.25 -17.54
C ALA A 249 11.52 -16.09 -18.09
N THR A 250 11.32 -17.41 -18.21
CA THR A 250 12.31 -18.32 -18.80
C THR A 250 12.59 -17.98 -20.27
N ARG A 251 11.54 -17.77 -21.06
CA ARG A 251 11.64 -17.39 -22.48
C ARG A 251 12.34 -16.04 -22.67
N LEU A 252 12.12 -15.09 -21.77
CA LEU A 252 12.77 -13.77 -21.77
C LEU A 252 14.23 -13.81 -21.28
N GLY A 253 14.67 -14.93 -20.73
CA GLY A 253 16.05 -15.11 -20.28
C GLY A 253 16.37 -14.61 -18.89
N PHE A 254 15.36 -14.45 -18.02
CA PHE A 254 15.60 -14.12 -16.62
C PHE A 254 16.47 -15.19 -15.93
N LEU A 255 17.35 -14.73 -15.05
CA LEU A 255 18.36 -15.57 -14.40
C LEU A 255 17.73 -16.46 -13.32
N HIS A 256 18.44 -17.52 -12.98
CA HIS A 256 18.12 -18.38 -11.84
C HIS A 256 17.98 -17.55 -10.55
N GLY A 257 16.95 -17.86 -9.77
CA GLY A 257 16.67 -17.18 -8.49
C GLY A 257 16.04 -15.79 -8.60
N THR A 258 15.71 -15.30 -9.81
CA THR A 258 14.99 -14.03 -9.97
C THR A 258 13.64 -14.09 -9.27
N THR A 259 13.28 -13.02 -8.55
CA THR A 259 11.93 -12.88 -7.95
C THR A 259 10.95 -12.38 -9.00
N ILE A 260 9.81 -13.07 -9.14
CA ILE A 260 8.67 -12.63 -9.95
C ILE A 260 7.60 -12.07 -9.01
N TYR A 261 7.19 -10.82 -9.23
CA TYR A 261 6.21 -10.13 -8.40
C TYR A 261 4.81 -10.31 -8.98
N PHE A 262 3.91 -10.92 -8.21
CA PHE A 262 2.50 -11.09 -8.60
C PHE A 262 1.68 -9.92 -8.05
N ALA A 263 0.90 -9.28 -8.91
CA ALA A 263 0.17 -8.08 -8.58
C ALA A 263 -1.17 -8.37 -7.91
N VAL A 264 -1.41 -7.68 -6.79
CA VAL A 264 -2.72 -7.48 -6.16
C VAL A 264 -2.95 -5.98 -6.12
N ASP A 265 -3.69 -5.48 -7.11
CA ASP A 265 -3.70 -4.06 -7.48
C ASP A 265 -5.06 -3.39 -7.17
N PHE A 266 -5.58 -3.65 -5.97
CA PHE A 266 -6.82 -3.05 -5.46
C PHE A 266 -6.84 -3.05 -3.93
N ASP A 267 -7.70 -2.21 -3.35
CA ASP A 267 -7.92 -2.15 -1.91
C ASP A 267 -8.76 -3.34 -1.44
N CYS A 268 -8.09 -4.35 -0.94
CA CYS A 268 -8.67 -5.59 -0.46
C CYS A 268 -9.08 -5.47 1.01
N LEU A 269 -10.24 -5.96 1.37
CA LEU A 269 -10.64 -6.05 2.77
C LEU A 269 -9.88 -7.19 3.48
N PRO A 270 -9.70 -7.13 4.83
CA PRO A 270 -8.97 -8.17 5.56
C PRO A 270 -9.52 -9.59 5.32
N HIS A 271 -10.86 -9.76 5.33
CA HIS A 271 -11.47 -11.06 5.08
C HIS A 271 -11.29 -11.54 3.63
N GLU A 272 -11.27 -10.62 2.65
CA GLU A 272 -11.01 -10.95 1.25
C GLU A 272 -9.56 -11.41 1.05
N THR A 273 -8.62 -10.81 1.82
CA THR A 273 -7.24 -11.26 1.86
C THR A 273 -7.13 -12.69 2.33
N ASP A 274 -7.79 -13.04 3.45
CA ASP A 274 -7.78 -14.39 4.02
C ASP A 274 -8.51 -15.41 3.12
N ASP A 275 -9.64 -15.03 2.53
CA ASP A 275 -10.49 -15.95 1.77
C ASP A 275 -9.98 -16.22 0.34
N TYR A 276 -9.33 -15.24 -0.30
CA TYR A 276 -9.00 -15.31 -1.73
C TYR A 276 -7.52 -15.08 -2.02
N ILE A 277 -6.91 -14.02 -1.49
CA ILE A 277 -5.54 -13.66 -1.86
C ILE A 277 -4.53 -14.67 -1.33
N ILE A 278 -4.67 -15.09 -0.08
CA ILE A 278 -3.79 -16.12 0.51
C ILE A 278 -3.90 -17.42 -0.27
N LYS A 279 -5.11 -17.85 -0.65
CA LYS A 279 -5.32 -19.08 -1.44
C LYS A 279 -4.67 -18.99 -2.83
N TYR A 280 -4.83 -17.85 -3.50
CA TYR A 280 -4.18 -17.58 -4.78
C TYR A 280 -2.65 -17.70 -4.66
N PHE A 281 -2.03 -17.14 -3.62
CA PHE A 281 -0.60 -17.27 -3.40
C PHE A 281 -0.17 -18.66 -2.93
N GLN A 282 -1.02 -19.42 -2.25
CA GLN A 282 -0.78 -20.84 -1.95
C GLN A 282 -0.71 -21.69 -3.22
N GLU A 283 -1.57 -21.41 -4.20
CA GLU A 283 -1.50 -22.05 -5.52
C GLU A 283 -0.22 -21.69 -6.26
N ILE A 284 0.18 -20.40 -6.28
CA ILE A 284 1.47 -19.95 -6.84
C ILE A 284 2.62 -20.70 -6.17
N TYR A 285 2.61 -20.76 -4.83
CA TYR A 285 3.64 -21.46 -4.04
C TYR A 285 3.75 -22.94 -4.44
N GLY A 286 2.62 -23.63 -4.65
CA GLY A 286 2.60 -25.01 -5.12
C GLY A 286 3.30 -25.19 -6.46
N VAL A 287 3.04 -24.32 -7.42
CA VAL A 287 3.68 -24.37 -8.76
C VAL A 287 5.17 -24.02 -8.67
N PHE A 288 5.55 -23.01 -7.89
CA PHE A 288 6.95 -22.59 -7.73
C PHE A 288 7.82 -23.64 -7.03
N ASN A 289 7.23 -24.51 -6.22
CA ASN A 289 7.90 -25.66 -5.60
C ASN A 289 7.85 -26.95 -6.46
N SER A 290 7.30 -26.88 -7.66
CA SER A 290 7.26 -28.01 -8.59
C SER A 290 8.47 -28.02 -9.53
N SER A 291 8.63 -29.12 -10.29
CA SER A 291 9.66 -29.23 -11.32
C SER A 291 9.53 -28.23 -12.46
N LEU A 292 8.36 -27.56 -12.61
CA LEU A 292 8.16 -26.52 -13.62
C LEU A 292 9.09 -25.31 -13.37
N ASN A 293 9.42 -25.03 -12.12
CA ASN A 293 10.33 -23.95 -11.76
C ASN A 293 11.82 -24.37 -11.78
N GLY A 294 12.28 -24.86 -12.92
CA GLY A 294 13.69 -25.27 -13.10
C GLY A 294 14.71 -24.14 -12.94
N LYS A 295 14.25 -22.87 -12.98
CA LYS A 295 15.08 -21.68 -12.72
C LYS A 295 15.10 -21.27 -11.25
N GLN A 296 14.35 -21.95 -10.38
CA GLN A 296 14.21 -21.62 -8.96
C GLN A 296 13.85 -20.15 -8.74
N TYR A 297 12.94 -19.62 -9.56
CA TYR A 297 12.39 -18.30 -9.36
C TYR A 297 11.73 -18.19 -7.98
N LYS A 298 11.79 -16.99 -7.42
CA LYS A 298 11.19 -16.69 -6.12
C LYS A 298 9.87 -15.93 -6.31
N ILE A 299 9.01 -16.01 -5.32
CA ILE A 299 7.72 -15.34 -5.31
C ILE A 299 7.87 -13.99 -4.61
N GLY A 300 7.51 -12.91 -5.30
CA GLY A 300 7.30 -11.60 -4.73
C GLY A 300 5.83 -11.20 -4.81
N VAL A 301 5.43 -10.20 -4.04
CA VAL A 301 4.14 -9.54 -4.15
C VAL A 301 4.31 -8.09 -4.54
N TYR A 302 3.48 -7.63 -5.47
CA TYR A 302 3.28 -6.23 -5.82
C TYR A 302 1.86 -5.84 -5.39
N GLY A 303 1.71 -4.92 -4.44
CA GLY A 303 0.38 -4.58 -3.95
C GLY A 303 0.36 -3.62 -2.77
N PRO A 304 -0.83 -3.35 -2.21
CA PRO A 304 -0.98 -2.54 -1.02
C PRO A 304 -0.19 -3.12 0.16
N ARG A 305 0.27 -2.25 1.04
CA ARG A 305 1.06 -2.61 2.23
C ARG A 305 0.45 -3.76 3.02
N GLN A 306 -0.85 -3.74 3.27
CA GLN A 306 -1.56 -4.79 4.00
C GLN A 306 -1.37 -6.18 3.37
N ILE A 307 -1.48 -6.27 2.04
CA ILE A 307 -1.33 -7.54 1.31
C ILE A 307 0.11 -8.02 1.39
N CYS A 308 1.08 -7.12 1.19
CA CYS A 308 2.49 -7.45 1.29
C CYS A 308 2.83 -8.08 2.65
N ILE A 309 2.32 -7.49 3.72
CA ILE A 309 2.53 -7.98 5.09
C ILE A 309 1.83 -9.32 5.33
N ALA A 310 0.55 -9.44 4.96
CA ALA A 310 -0.20 -10.67 5.18
C ALA A 310 0.44 -11.88 4.48
N LEU A 311 1.02 -11.67 3.30
CA LEU A 311 1.69 -12.74 2.55
C LEU A 311 3.09 -13.05 3.08
N ALA A 312 3.83 -12.04 3.55
CA ALA A 312 5.13 -12.23 4.20
C ALA A 312 4.99 -13.03 5.51
N ASP A 313 3.98 -12.70 6.33
CA ASP A 313 3.68 -13.43 7.57
C ASP A 313 3.37 -14.91 7.34
N LYS A 314 2.69 -15.22 6.24
CA LYS A 314 2.42 -16.60 5.82
C LYS A 314 3.61 -17.29 5.15
N MET A 315 4.75 -16.62 5.00
CA MET A 315 5.93 -17.10 4.28
C MET A 315 5.64 -17.53 2.83
N LEU A 316 4.63 -16.91 2.21
CA LEU A 316 4.24 -17.18 0.82
C LEU A 316 5.05 -16.35 -0.19
N THR A 317 5.72 -15.29 0.27
CA THR A 317 6.54 -14.40 -0.55
C THR A 317 7.91 -14.18 0.08
N THR A 318 8.92 -13.94 -0.76
CA THR A 318 10.29 -13.66 -0.31
C THR A 318 10.64 -12.18 -0.31
N SER A 319 9.82 -11.37 -0.98
CA SER A 319 9.98 -9.91 -1.05
C SER A 319 8.69 -9.23 -1.47
N SER A 320 8.60 -7.94 -1.18
CA SER A 320 7.43 -7.11 -1.45
C SER A 320 7.83 -5.87 -2.23
N PHE A 321 6.95 -5.44 -3.14
CA PHE A 321 6.97 -4.14 -3.76
C PHE A 321 5.65 -3.44 -3.41
N VAL A 322 5.69 -2.47 -2.51
CA VAL A 322 4.49 -1.75 -2.10
C VAL A 322 4.06 -0.82 -3.21
N SER A 323 2.90 -1.11 -3.82
CA SER A 323 2.40 -0.36 -4.95
C SER A 323 1.89 1.03 -4.55
N ASP A 324 1.99 1.95 -5.52
CA ASP A 324 1.46 3.29 -5.44
C ASP A 324 -0.06 3.38 -5.74
N MET A 325 -0.65 2.26 -6.11
CA MET A 325 -2.01 2.19 -6.66
C MET A 325 -3.12 2.44 -5.66
N SER A 326 -2.89 2.12 -4.40
CA SER A 326 -3.87 2.35 -3.36
C SER A 326 -3.93 3.83 -3.01
N SER A 327 -4.97 4.52 -3.47
CA SER A 327 -5.29 5.88 -3.06
C SER A 327 -5.84 5.95 -1.63
N GLY A 328 -6.21 4.79 -1.07
CA GLY A 328 -6.65 4.62 0.29
C GLY A 328 -5.64 3.80 1.07
N PHE A 329 -5.51 4.12 2.33
CA PHE A 329 -4.79 3.29 3.26
C PHE A 329 -5.63 2.07 3.62
N THR A 330 -5.07 0.89 3.53
CA THR A 330 -5.64 -0.35 4.03
C THR A 330 -4.70 -0.91 5.08
N GLY A 331 -4.55 -0.17 6.19
CA GLY A 331 -3.65 -0.57 7.24
C GLY A 331 -4.31 -1.56 8.17
N ASN A 332 -3.57 -2.49 8.59
CA ASN A 332 -3.68 -3.24 9.83
C ASN A 332 -2.42 -4.10 9.93
N CYS A 333 -1.31 -3.47 10.28
CA CYS A 333 -0.04 -4.07 9.98
C CYS A 333 0.81 -4.16 11.23
N GLY A 334 0.94 -5.35 11.75
CA GLY A 334 1.94 -5.69 12.74
C GLY A 334 3.16 -6.41 12.17
N TYR A 335 3.44 -6.34 10.86
CA TYR A 335 4.44 -7.20 10.24
C TYR A 335 5.51 -6.42 9.49
N PRO A 336 6.81 -6.84 9.58
CA PRO A 336 7.89 -6.24 8.81
C PRO A 336 7.74 -6.50 7.30
N LEU A 337 8.00 -5.49 6.51
CA LEU A 337 8.03 -5.56 5.04
C LEU A 337 9.34 -6.16 4.55
#